data_9a60f7db840aa6275d70858ab6389534
#
_entry.id   9a60f7db840aa6275d70858ab6389534
#
_cell.length_a   1.000
_cell.length_b   1.000
_cell.length_c   1.000
_cell.angle_alpha   90.00
_cell.angle_beta   90.00
_cell.angle_gamma   90.00
#
_symmetry.space_group_name_H-M   'P 1'
#
loop_
_entity.id
_entity.type
_entity.pdbx_description
1 polymer ?
#
loop_
_entity_poly.entity_id
_entity_poly.type
_entity_poly.pdbx_seq_one_letter_code
_entity_poly.pdbx_strand_id
1 'polypeptide(L)'
;MSEQGVNNTIVTIGDINYLWGIFLLIASARKAGMKEPFLVGCKRFTPRARQVLEGLGDVSFANLDDTTRSLTCYKPFTMLQAKTEFVTWADSDAFFTGNVSEILPPANPDEIHFRMRPPSELPGLMWKKLFGGDGTAVPQQVLEAWRRDVADVGQKASPEPRFTTTGSACFCSLSLARHREFLEVWHRLQMKVLPEKNVGVVDLSLQFYPQLDESTQNACLAFWPGAPRPQDTFKMNKDRSRLFVHFIAQPKPWQGWTRRSFRFFDEYVAVVDWAQSQGLELPGPVPSCLKARNKARMRMLIPWMTLNPKIVRRLRRLFGK
;
A
#
# COMPACT_ATOMS: atom_id res chain seq x y z
N MET A 1 27.20 -19.37 -11.56
CA MET A 1 26.26 -18.25 -11.32
C MET A 1 26.30 -18.00 -9.82
N SER A 2 26.92 -16.89 -9.38
CA SER A 2 26.95 -16.50 -7.97
C SER A 2 25.51 -16.31 -7.50
N GLU A 3 25.11 -16.93 -6.39
CA GLU A 3 23.92 -16.56 -5.63
C GLU A 3 24.09 -15.09 -5.17
N GLN A 4 23.79 -14.15 -6.05
CA GLN A 4 23.57 -12.79 -5.61
C GLN A 4 22.30 -12.83 -4.76
N GLY A 5 22.48 -12.74 -3.44
CA GLY A 5 21.40 -12.67 -2.48
C GLY A 5 20.41 -11.60 -2.92
N VAL A 6 19.14 -11.86 -2.73
CA VAL A 6 18.05 -10.93 -3.08
C VAL A 6 18.29 -9.61 -2.33
N ASN A 7 18.62 -8.55 -3.07
CA ASN A 7 19.05 -7.25 -2.53
C ASN A 7 17.88 -6.27 -2.34
N ASN A 8 16.66 -6.78 -2.20
CA ASN A 8 15.44 -6.00 -2.04
C ASN A 8 14.53 -6.61 -0.97
N THR A 9 14.05 -5.80 -0.03
CA THR A 9 13.06 -6.21 0.98
C THR A 9 11.70 -5.65 0.62
N ILE A 10 10.67 -6.50 0.60
CA ILE A 10 9.30 -6.05 0.46
C ILE A 10 8.75 -5.71 1.85
N VAL A 11 8.26 -4.49 2.00
CA VAL A 11 7.76 -3.95 3.27
C VAL A 11 6.25 -3.76 3.19
N THR A 12 5.55 -4.20 4.21
CA THR A 12 4.11 -3.96 4.37
C THR A 12 3.79 -3.66 5.83
N ILE A 13 2.56 -3.20 6.10
CA ILE A 13 2.14 -2.84 7.45
C ILE A 13 0.68 -3.23 7.68
N GLY A 14 0.34 -3.62 8.90
CA GLY A 14 -1.05 -3.85 9.29
C GLY A 14 -1.23 -4.18 10.76
N ASP A 15 -2.47 -4.15 11.19
CA ASP A 15 -2.89 -4.67 12.47
C ASP A 15 -3.45 -6.10 12.33
N ILE A 16 -3.86 -6.69 13.44
CA ILE A 16 -4.39 -8.06 13.47
C ILE A 16 -5.62 -8.25 12.54
N ASN A 17 -6.40 -7.20 12.24
CA ASN A 17 -7.55 -7.28 11.35
C ASN A 17 -7.13 -7.41 9.88
N TYR A 18 -5.89 -7.03 9.55
CA TYR A 18 -5.29 -7.17 8.23
C TYR A 18 -4.43 -8.43 8.07
N LEU A 19 -4.38 -9.32 9.08
CA LEU A 19 -3.56 -10.54 9.03
C LEU A 19 -3.81 -11.37 7.77
N TRP A 20 -5.08 -11.56 7.38
CA TRP A 20 -5.41 -12.24 6.12
C TRP A 20 -4.89 -11.52 4.89
N GLY A 21 -4.93 -10.18 4.86
CA GLY A 21 -4.41 -9.39 3.75
C GLY A 21 -2.90 -9.56 3.60
N ILE A 22 -2.17 -9.41 4.71
CA ILE A 22 -0.70 -9.60 4.74
C ILE A 22 -0.33 -11.03 4.36
N PHE A 23 -1.03 -12.03 4.90
CA PHE A 23 -0.81 -13.42 4.53
C PHE A 23 -0.97 -13.64 3.02
N LEU A 24 -2.06 -13.15 2.43
CA LEU A 24 -2.36 -13.30 1.00
C LEU A 24 -1.34 -12.55 0.12
N LEU A 25 -0.88 -11.37 0.54
CA LEU A 25 0.18 -10.65 -0.14
C LEU A 25 1.47 -11.48 -0.20
N ILE A 26 1.95 -11.97 0.96
CA ILE A 26 3.18 -12.76 1.04
C ILE A 26 3.01 -14.11 0.32
N ALA A 27 1.91 -14.82 0.58
CA ALA A 27 1.64 -16.12 -0.05
C ALA A 27 1.53 -16.01 -1.59
N SER A 28 0.96 -14.91 -2.10
CA SER A 28 0.90 -14.68 -3.55
C SER A 28 2.29 -14.46 -4.16
N ALA A 29 3.17 -13.73 -3.47
CA ALA A 29 4.57 -13.57 -3.88
C ALA A 29 5.30 -14.92 -3.89
N ARG A 30 5.17 -15.72 -2.83
CA ARG A 30 5.80 -17.06 -2.74
C ARG A 30 5.28 -18.01 -3.82
N LYS A 31 3.96 -18.04 -4.04
CA LYS A 31 3.34 -18.81 -5.12
C LYS A 31 3.86 -18.39 -6.50
N ALA A 32 4.16 -17.12 -6.69
CA ALA A 32 4.75 -16.58 -7.92
C ALA A 32 6.27 -16.86 -8.05
N GLY A 33 6.90 -17.51 -7.07
CA GLY A 33 8.33 -17.83 -7.07
C GLY A 33 9.24 -16.70 -6.61
N MET A 34 8.69 -15.63 -6.03
CA MET A 34 9.46 -14.51 -5.48
C MET A 34 10.12 -14.93 -4.16
N LYS A 35 11.39 -14.53 -3.98
CA LYS A 35 12.23 -14.90 -2.83
C LYS A 35 12.60 -13.71 -1.93
N GLU A 36 12.15 -12.51 -2.25
CA GLU A 36 12.43 -11.31 -1.46
C GLU A 36 12.02 -11.52 0.00
N PRO A 37 12.88 -11.12 0.96
CA PRO A 37 12.50 -11.05 2.36
C PRO A 37 11.33 -10.06 2.54
N PHE A 38 10.44 -10.38 3.47
CA PHE A 38 9.38 -9.48 3.89
C PHE A 38 9.67 -8.88 5.25
N LEU A 39 9.46 -7.58 5.37
CA LEU A 39 9.42 -6.87 6.65
C LEU A 39 7.99 -6.38 6.91
N VAL A 40 7.37 -6.89 7.97
CA VAL A 40 5.99 -6.56 8.33
C VAL A 40 5.97 -5.60 9.52
N GLY A 41 5.56 -4.35 9.30
CA GLY A 41 5.18 -3.46 10.39
C GLY A 41 3.90 -3.96 11.04
N CYS A 42 4.00 -4.47 12.27
CA CYS A 42 2.88 -5.15 12.90
C CYS A 42 2.39 -4.43 14.16
N LYS A 43 1.07 -4.29 14.27
CA LYS A 43 0.39 -3.76 15.45
C LYS A 43 -0.58 -4.79 16.03
N ARG A 44 -0.43 -5.09 17.33
CA ARG A 44 -1.26 -6.06 18.08
C ARG A 44 -1.22 -7.48 17.51
N PHE A 45 -0.08 -7.88 16.94
CA PHE A 45 0.09 -9.25 16.48
C PHE A 45 0.37 -10.18 17.66
N THR A 46 -0.42 -11.25 17.74
CA THR A 46 -0.15 -12.34 18.68
C THR A 46 1.07 -13.15 18.24
N PRO A 47 1.73 -13.91 19.15
CA PRO A 47 2.80 -14.83 18.76
C PRO A 47 2.38 -15.78 17.63
N ARG A 48 1.16 -16.33 17.68
CA ARG A 48 0.61 -17.18 16.63
C ARG A 48 0.48 -16.44 15.27
N ALA A 49 0.04 -15.19 15.28
CA ALA A 49 -0.06 -14.40 14.04
C ALA A 49 1.32 -14.22 13.39
N ARG A 50 2.37 -14.00 14.18
CA ARG A 50 3.76 -13.94 13.69
C ARG A 50 4.21 -15.28 13.12
N GLN A 51 4.02 -16.36 13.87
CA GLN A 51 4.38 -17.72 13.44
C GLN A 51 3.73 -18.11 12.10
N VAL A 52 2.45 -17.79 11.91
CA VAL A 52 1.74 -18.02 10.63
C VAL A 52 2.42 -17.29 9.46
N LEU A 53 2.87 -16.06 9.65
CA LEU A 53 3.56 -15.31 8.61
C LEU A 53 5.00 -15.80 8.40
N GLU A 54 5.72 -16.17 9.47
CA GLU A 54 7.06 -16.76 9.41
C GLU A 54 7.06 -18.08 8.63
N GLY A 55 5.98 -18.86 8.73
CA GLY A 55 5.79 -20.06 7.94
C GLY A 55 5.80 -19.85 6.43
N LEU A 56 5.59 -18.62 5.95
CA LEU A 56 5.71 -18.25 4.54
C LEU A 56 7.16 -18.04 4.08
N GLY A 57 8.15 -18.15 5.00
CA GLY A 57 9.59 -18.05 4.73
C GLY A 57 10.07 -16.61 4.63
N ASP A 58 11.23 -16.35 5.25
CA ASP A 58 11.94 -15.06 5.27
C ASP A 58 11.03 -13.84 5.55
N VAL A 59 10.34 -13.88 6.68
CA VAL A 59 9.49 -12.80 7.19
C VAL A 59 10.05 -12.29 8.51
N SER A 60 10.25 -11.00 8.61
CA SER A 60 10.68 -10.30 9.82
C SER A 60 9.63 -9.25 10.23
N PHE A 61 9.74 -8.73 11.46
CA PHE A 61 8.72 -7.83 12.03
C PHE A 61 9.35 -6.56 12.60
N ALA A 62 8.67 -5.44 12.32
CA ALA A 62 8.84 -4.18 13.02
C ALA A 62 7.66 -3.96 13.95
N ASN A 63 7.92 -3.84 15.27
CA ASN A 63 6.86 -3.64 16.25
C ASN A 63 6.34 -2.19 16.23
N LEU A 64 5.01 -2.03 16.12
CA LEU A 64 4.31 -0.74 16.10
C LEU A 64 3.24 -0.64 17.19
N ASP A 65 3.31 -1.46 18.24
CA ASP A 65 2.28 -1.51 19.28
C ASP A 65 2.13 -0.18 20.03
N ASP A 66 3.24 0.53 20.23
CA ASP A 66 3.28 1.82 20.93
C ASP A 66 2.83 3.01 20.07
N THR A 67 2.46 2.76 18.81
CA THR A 67 2.05 3.83 17.91
C THR A 67 0.60 4.26 18.17
N THR A 68 0.37 5.57 18.26
CA THR A 68 -0.96 6.15 18.48
C THR A 68 -1.67 6.54 17.20
N ARG A 69 -0.92 6.88 16.16
CA ARG A 69 -1.43 7.35 14.85
C ARG A 69 -1.89 6.21 13.95
N SER A 70 -2.53 6.57 12.85
CA SER A 70 -2.84 5.65 11.76
C SER A 70 -1.58 4.93 11.28
N LEU A 71 -1.68 3.63 11.00
CA LEU A 71 -0.55 2.83 10.51
C LEU A 71 0.02 3.37 9.19
N THR A 72 -0.78 4.04 8.37
CA THR A 72 -0.31 4.68 7.12
C THR A 72 0.80 5.71 7.36
N CYS A 73 0.84 6.35 8.54
CA CYS A 73 1.90 7.29 8.94
C CYS A 73 3.25 6.62 9.17
N TYR A 74 3.30 5.30 9.26
CA TYR A 74 4.52 4.55 9.57
C TYR A 74 5.08 3.78 8.36
N LYS A 75 4.57 4.04 7.16
CA LYS A 75 5.11 3.45 5.92
C LYS A 75 6.61 3.71 5.78
N PRO A 76 7.07 4.97 5.66
CA PRO A 76 8.50 5.24 5.50
C PRO A 76 9.32 4.83 6.73
N PHE A 77 8.78 4.95 7.94
CA PHE A 77 9.44 4.46 9.15
C PHE A 77 9.72 2.95 9.10
N THR A 78 8.76 2.15 8.62
CA THR A 78 8.96 0.71 8.49
C THR A 78 9.94 0.38 7.36
N MET A 79 9.87 1.11 6.23
CA MET A 79 10.83 0.96 5.14
C MET A 79 12.27 1.22 5.58
N LEU A 80 12.51 2.20 6.46
CA LEU A 80 13.82 2.53 7.02
C LEU A 80 14.46 1.41 7.83
N GLN A 81 13.68 0.42 8.29
CA GLN A 81 14.17 -0.72 9.06
C GLN A 81 14.63 -1.90 8.19
N ALA A 82 14.40 -1.86 6.87
CA ALA A 82 14.93 -2.85 5.94
C ALA A 82 16.47 -2.83 5.96
N LYS A 83 17.08 -4.00 5.71
CA LYS A 83 18.55 -4.18 5.76
C LYS A 83 19.17 -4.37 4.39
N THR A 84 18.36 -4.43 3.34
CA THR A 84 18.80 -4.57 1.95
C THR A 84 19.06 -3.21 1.30
N GLU A 85 19.77 -3.21 0.19
CA GLU A 85 20.07 -1.97 -0.57
C GLU A 85 18.79 -1.32 -1.12
N PHE A 86 17.86 -2.13 -1.60
CA PHE A 86 16.57 -1.68 -2.09
C PHE A 86 15.46 -2.03 -1.13
N VAL A 87 14.42 -1.22 -1.12
CA VAL A 87 13.21 -1.44 -0.35
C VAL A 87 11.98 -1.18 -1.20
N THR A 88 11.05 -2.13 -1.17
CA THR A 88 9.79 -2.04 -1.89
C THR A 88 8.63 -1.99 -0.91
N TRP A 89 7.84 -0.93 -0.96
CA TRP A 89 6.57 -0.86 -0.25
C TRP A 89 5.46 -1.54 -1.05
N ALA A 90 4.64 -2.35 -0.39
CA ALA A 90 3.41 -2.91 -0.91
C ALA A 90 2.31 -2.84 0.15
N ASP A 91 1.16 -2.21 -0.17
CA ASP A 91 0.03 -2.17 0.75
C ASP A 91 -0.48 -3.58 1.09
N SER A 92 -0.87 -3.81 2.33
CA SER A 92 -1.33 -5.11 2.86
C SER A 92 -2.64 -5.62 2.25
N ASP A 93 -3.31 -4.80 1.45
CA ASP A 93 -4.47 -5.14 0.63
C ASP A 93 -4.13 -5.24 -0.87
N ALA A 94 -2.86 -5.50 -1.15
CA ALA A 94 -2.36 -5.80 -2.49
C ALA A 94 -2.08 -7.31 -2.65
N PHE A 95 -1.73 -7.69 -3.88
CA PHE A 95 -1.61 -9.08 -4.29
C PHE A 95 -0.74 -9.20 -5.55
N PHE A 96 0.17 -10.19 -5.58
CA PHE A 96 0.97 -10.48 -6.75
C PHE A 96 0.31 -11.59 -7.58
N THR A 97 0.12 -11.35 -8.88
CA THR A 97 -0.41 -12.36 -9.81
C THR A 97 0.69 -13.06 -10.61
N GLY A 98 1.93 -12.59 -10.50
CA GLY A 98 3.11 -13.15 -11.15
C GLY A 98 4.39 -12.67 -10.49
N ASN A 99 5.52 -13.23 -10.90
CA ASN A 99 6.84 -12.84 -10.43
C ASN A 99 7.23 -11.47 -10.98
N VAL A 100 7.60 -10.57 -10.09
CA VAL A 100 8.03 -9.19 -10.42
C VAL A 100 9.42 -8.87 -9.86
N SER A 101 10.15 -9.83 -9.34
CA SER A 101 11.44 -9.64 -8.67
C SER A 101 12.44 -8.82 -9.49
N GLU A 102 12.52 -9.05 -10.79
CA GLU A 102 13.46 -8.36 -11.68
C GLU A 102 13.13 -6.88 -11.92
N ILE A 103 11.88 -6.48 -11.66
CA ILE A 103 11.41 -5.12 -11.93
C ILE A 103 11.06 -4.34 -10.65
N LEU A 104 11.17 -4.96 -9.47
CA LEU A 104 10.93 -4.27 -8.21
C LEU A 104 12.00 -3.20 -7.95
N PRO A 105 13.32 -3.54 -7.90
CA PRO A 105 14.34 -2.52 -7.71
C PRO A 105 14.45 -1.62 -8.95
N PRO A 106 14.58 -0.30 -8.80
CA PRO A 106 14.93 0.57 -9.90
C PRO A 106 16.28 0.18 -10.47
N ALA A 107 16.40 0.14 -11.81
CA ALA A 107 17.68 -0.08 -12.49
C ALA A 107 18.68 1.07 -12.23
N ASN A 108 18.15 2.29 -12.04
CA ASN A 108 18.92 3.45 -11.61
C ASN A 108 18.61 3.74 -10.13
N PRO A 109 19.59 3.70 -9.21
CA PRO A 109 19.38 3.92 -7.79
C PRO A 109 18.90 5.35 -7.43
N ASP A 110 19.01 6.31 -8.34
CA ASP A 110 18.46 7.67 -8.17
C ASP A 110 16.96 7.76 -8.49
N GLU A 111 16.34 6.66 -8.84
CA GLU A 111 14.91 6.59 -9.19
C GLU A 111 14.05 5.96 -8.08
N ILE A 112 12.77 6.30 -8.11
CA ILE A 112 11.74 5.61 -7.37
C ILE A 112 10.71 5.04 -8.35
N HIS A 113 10.50 3.74 -8.29
CA HIS A 113 9.36 3.13 -8.96
C HIS A 113 8.11 3.36 -8.12
N PHE A 114 7.08 3.93 -8.71
CA PHE A 114 5.76 4.02 -8.10
C PHE A 114 4.68 4.20 -9.18
N ARG A 115 3.42 3.96 -8.82
CA ARG A 115 2.34 4.14 -9.76
C ARG A 115 2.04 5.63 -9.94
N MET A 116 2.37 6.19 -11.09
CA MET A 116 1.95 7.53 -11.47
C MET A 116 0.46 7.54 -11.84
N ARG A 117 -0.22 8.60 -11.45
CA ARG A 117 -1.63 8.81 -11.77
C ARG A 117 -1.79 9.98 -12.73
N PRO A 118 -2.56 9.85 -13.81
CA PRO A 118 -2.91 10.99 -14.62
C PRO A 118 -3.79 11.97 -13.81
N PRO A 119 -3.74 13.27 -14.12
CA PRO A 119 -4.54 14.29 -13.44
C PRO A 119 -6.05 14.03 -13.44
N SER A 120 -6.55 13.32 -14.47
CA SER A 120 -7.97 12.90 -14.57
C SER A 120 -8.43 11.87 -13.56
N GLU A 121 -7.50 11.25 -12.80
CA GLU A 121 -7.83 10.31 -11.73
C GLU A 121 -8.20 11.05 -10.41
N LEU A 122 -8.33 10.26 -9.33
CA LEU A 122 -8.79 10.73 -8.02
C LEU A 122 -8.14 12.02 -7.50
N PRO A 123 -6.80 12.27 -7.64
CA PRO A 123 -6.21 13.53 -7.20
C PRO A 123 -6.84 14.77 -7.86
N GLY A 124 -6.97 14.77 -9.18
CA GLY A 124 -7.55 15.89 -9.91
C GLY A 124 -9.02 16.14 -9.53
N LEU A 125 -9.80 15.07 -9.33
CA LEU A 125 -11.18 15.18 -8.86
C LEU A 125 -11.27 15.82 -7.47
N MET A 126 -10.32 15.53 -6.59
CA MET A 126 -10.28 16.12 -5.24
C MET A 126 -9.84 17.58 -5.29
N TRP A 127 -8.82 17.91 -6.09
CA TRP A 127 -8.39 19.28 -6.28
C TRP A 127 -9.51 20.15 -6.87
N LYS A 128 -10.21 19.64 -7.87
CA LYS A 128 -11.40 20.30 -8.43
C LYS A 128 -12.48 20.54 -7.38
N LYS A 129 -12.72 19.58 -6.50
CA LYS A 129 -13.72 19.71 -5.43
C LYS A 129 -13.32 20.70 -4.35
N LEU A 130 -12.03 20.76 -3.98
CA LEU A 130 -11.52 21.58 -2.87
C LEU A 130 -11.22 23.02 -3.32
N PHE A 131 -10.69 23.20 -4.52
CA PHE A 131 -10.14 24.47 -4.99
C PHE A 131 -10.78 24.99 -6.28
N GLY A 132 -11.68 24.23 -6.91
CA GLY A 132 -12.22 24.54 -8.24
C GLY A 132 -11.23 24.16 -9.35
N GLY A 133 -11.38 24.80 -10.51
CA GLY A 133 -10.54 24.52 -11.69
C GLY A 133 -10.93 23.24 -12.41
N ASP A 134 -10.07 22.77 -13.31
CA ASP A 134 -10.27 21.57 -14.13
C ASP A 134 -9.73 20.27 -13.50
N GLY A 135 -8.88 20.37 -12.46
CA GLY A 135 -8.25 19.25 -11.78
C GLY A 135 -7.10 18.62 -12.57
N THR A 136 -6.55 19.31 -13.59
CA THR A 136 -5.46 18.79 -14.43
C THR A 136 -4.08 19.00 -13.83
N ALA A 137 -3.96 19.90 -12.84
CA ALA A 137 -2.72 20.20 -12.15
C ALA A 137 -2.94 20.29 -10.63
N VAL A 138 -1.86 20.18 -9.89
CA VAL A 138 -1.86 20.47 -8.45
C VAL A 138 -2.06 21.97 -8.27
N PRO A 139 -3.06 22.42 -7.48
CA PRO A 139 -3.31 23.86 -7.27
C PRO A 139 -2.10 24.58 -6.66
N GLN A 140 -1.88 25.84 -7.03
CA GLN A 140 -0.75 26.63 -6.55
C GLN A 140 -0.70 26.73 -5.01
N GLN A 141 -1.84 26.91 -4.36
CA GLN A 141 -1.95 26.95 -2.89
C GLN A 141 -1.49 25.64 -2.23
N VAL A 142 -1.71 24.51 -2.89
CA VAL A 142 -1.26 23.19 -2.43
C VAL A 142 0.25 23.09 -2.57
N LEU A 143 0.82 23.52 -3.71
CA LEU A 143 2.27 23.54 -3.93
C LEU A 143 2.97 24.42 -2.90
N GLU A 144 2.45 25.59 -2.60
CA GLU A 144 2.99 26.51 -1.59
C GLU A 144 2.95 25.90 -0.18
N ALA A 145 1.84 25.25 0.20
CA ALA A 145 1.72 24.54 1.47
C ALA A 145 2.72 23.37 1.55
N TRP A 146 2.84 22.56 0.50
CA TRP A 146 3.78 21.46 0.44
C TRP A 146 5.23 21.92 0.57
N ARG A 147 5.61 22.98 -0.16
CA ARG A 147 6.96 23.57 -0.09
C ARG A 147 7.29 24.03 1.31
N ARG A 148 6.40 24.81 1.95
CA ARG A 148 6.55 25.28 3.33
C ARG A 148 6.71 24.13 4.32
N ASP A 149 5.83 23.13 4.23
CA ASP A 149 5.81 22.03 5.19
C ASP A 149 6.99 21.07 5.01
N VAL A 150 7.47 20.85 3.78
CA VAL A 150 8.70 20.11 3.49
C VAL A 150 9.92 20.87 3.98
N ALA A 151 9.98 22.20 3.77
CA ALA A 151 11.05 23.04 4.28
C ALA A 151 11.16 22.99 5.81
N ASP A 152 10.01 22.99 6.49
CA ASP A 152 9.95 22.96 7.95
C ASP A 152 10.50 21.64 8.53
N VAL A 153 10.06 20.49 7.99
CA VAL A 153 10.50 19.18 8.49
C VAL A 153 11.87 18.73 7.98
N GLY A 154 12.29 19.23 6.80
CA GLY A 154 13.54 18.88 6.15
C GLY A 154 14.63 19.95 6.29
N GLN A 155 14.32 21.12 6.89
CA GLN A 155 15.21 22.30 7.01
C GLN A 155 15.63 22.90 5.64
N LYS A 156 15.14 22.36 4.53
CA LYS A 156 15.36 22.83 3.16
C LYS A 156 14.26 22.33 2.24
N ALA A 157 13.96 23.10 1.20
CA ALA A 157 13.08 22.70 0.11
C ALA A 157 13.55 23.33 -1.20
N SER A 158 13.25 22.69 -2.33
CA SER A 158 13.46 23.29 -3.65
C SER A 158 12.55 24.52 -3.81
N PRO A 159 13.02 25.62 -4.40
CA PRO A 159 12.20 26.81 -4.62
C PRO A 159 11.01 26.52 -5.54
N GLU A 160 11.23 25.70 -6.56
CA GLU A 160 10.23 25.23 -7.50
C GLU A 160 10.00 23.72 -7.36
N PRO A 161 8.81 23.22 -7.72
CA PRO A 161 8.53 21.81 -7.66
C PRO A 161 9.42 21.04 -8.66
N ARG A 162 10.18 20.08 -8.18
CA ARG A 162 11.02 19.20 -9.02
C ARG A 162 10.18 18.27 -9.87
N PHE A 163 9.04 17.82 -9.34
CA PHE A 163 8.09 16.94 -10.00
C PHE A 163 6.67 17.41 -9.69
N THR A 164 5.85 17.53 -10.71
CA THR A 164 4.43 17.92 -10.60
C THR A 164 3.48 16.73 -10.75
N THR A 165 4.04 15.52 -10.92
CA THR A 165 3.27 14.29 -11.03
C THR A 165 2.75 13.85 -9.68
N THR A 166 1.53 13.34 -9.67
CA THR A 166 0.96 12.68 -8.49
C THR A 166 1.06 11.16 -8.66
N GLY A 167 1.46 10.47 -7.60
CA GLY A 167 1.58 9.03 -7.59
C GLY A 167 0.76 8.40 -6.48
N SER A 168 0.54 7.11 -6.59
CA SER A 168 -0.17 6.34 -5.57
C SER A 168 0.83 5.71 -4.61
N ALA A 169 0.69 5.97 -3.32
CA ALA A 169 1.54 5.39 -2.28
C ALA A 169 1.23 3.92 -1.95
N CYS A 170 0.42 3.23 -2.76
CA CYS A 170 0.13 1.80 -2.55
C CYS A 170 1.30 0.88 -2.90
N PHE A 171 2.23 1.38 -3.68
CA PHE A 171 3.45 0.70 -4.11
C PHE A 171 4.52 1.73 -4.39
N CYS A 172 5.72 1.50 -3.86
CA CYS A 172 6.91 2.20 -4.33
C CYS A 172 8.15 1.34 -4.06
N SER A 173 9.18 1.48 -4.91
CA SER A 173 10.47 0.83 -4.73
C SER A 173 11.60 1.80 -4.99
N LEU A 174 12.61 1.82 -4.12
CA LEU A 174 13.72 2.74 -4.19
C LEU A 174 14.99 2.16 -3.54
N SER A 175 16.16 2.75 -3.83
CA SER A 175 17.38 2.45 -3.10
C SER A 175 17.32 3.06 -1.70
N LEU A 176 17.32 2.21 -0.67
CA LEU A 176 17.33 2.64 0.73
C LEU A 176 18.65 3.33 1.07
N ALA A 177 19.78 2.82 0.57
CA ALA A 177 21.09 3.41 0.81
C ALA A 177 21.18 4.84 0.25
N ARG A 178 20.58 5.08 -0.93
CA ARG A 178 20.64 6.37 -1.62
C ARG A 178 19.61 7.37 -1.08
N HIS A 179 18.42 6.90 -0.64
CA HIS A 179 17.27 7.75 -0.34
C HIS A 179 16.76 7.61 1.10
N ARG A 180 17.63 7.23 2.03
CA ARG A 180 17.27 7.15 3.47
C ARG A 180 16.71 8.47 3.98
N GLU A 181 17.38 9.58 3.69
CA GLU A 181 16.94 10.92 4.13
C GLU A 181 15.58 11.32 3.55
N PHE A 182 15.29 10.94 2.30
CA PHE A 182 13.95 11.14 1.72
C PHE A 182 12.85 10.42 2.53
N LEU A 183 13.09 9.17 2.93
CA LEU A 183 12.13 8.42 3.75
C LEU A 183 11.96 9.04 5.14
N GLU A 184 13.05 9.56 5.74
CA GLU A 184 12.99 10.25 7.03
C GLU A 184 12.19 11.56 6.94
N VAL A 185 12.40 12.35 5.88
CA VAL A 185 11.64 13.59 5.65
C VAL A 185 10.17 13.26 5.40
N TRP A 186 9.88 12.24 4.58
CA TRP A 186 8.51 11.80 4.35
C TRP A 186 7.83 11.36 5.64
N HIS A 187 8.52 10.59 6.50
CA HIS A 187 7.99 10.21 7.81
C HIS A 187 7.70 11.43 8.70
N ARG A 188 8.66 12.36 8.84
CA ARG A 188 8.46 13.57 9.63
C ARG A 188 7.31 14.42 9.11
N LEU A 189 7.15 14.52 7.78
CA LEU A 189 6.02 15.24 7.19
C LEU A 189 4.68 14.59 7.54
N GLN A 190 4.59 13.25 7.43
CA GLN A 190 3.38 12.52 7.85
C GLN A 190 3.04 12.77 9.32
N MET A 191 4.04 12.72 10.19
CA MET A 191 3.85 12.96 11.62
C MET A 191 3.42 14.40 11.93
N LYS A 192 3.82 15.38 11.10
CA LYS A 192 3.42 16.79 11.25
C LYS A 192 1.99 17.04 10.77
N VAL A 193 1.65 16.58 9.57
CA VAL A 193 0.44 17.07 8.87
C VAL A 193 -0.75 16.10 8.94
N LEU A 194 -0.53 14.81 9.20
CA LEU A 194 -1.61 13.86 9.29
C LEU A 194 -2.17 13.79 10.73
N PRO A 195 -3.49 13.60 10.90
CA PRO A 195 -4.11 13.57 12.22
C PRO A 195 -3.73 12.30 12.99
N GLU A 196 -3.83 12.37 14.31
CA GLU A 196 -3.58 11.21 15.19
C GLU A 196 -4.63 10.11 15.02
N LYS A 197 -5.88 10.48 14.74
CA LYS A 197 -6.96 9.52 14.56
C LYS A 197 -6.92 8.95 13.13
N ASN A 198 -7.26 7.67 13.01
CA ASN A 198 -7.42 7.05 11.70
C ASN A 198 -8.63 7.68 10.96
N VAL A 199 -8.36 8.30 9.82
CA VAL A 199 -9.34 9.05 9.01
C VAL A 199 -9.77 8.32 7.74
N GLY A 200 -9.34 7.09 7.53
CA GLY A 200 -9.67 6.32 6.32
C GLY A 200 -8.70 6.60 5.15
N VAL A 201 -9.18 6.47 3.92
CA VAL A 201 -8.35 6.56 2.70
C VAL A 201 -8.24 8.00 2.17
N VAL A 202 -9.26 8.81 2.42
CA VAL A 202 -9.38 10.20 1.97
C VAL A 202 -9.99 11.03 3.08
N ASP A 203 -9.41 12.18 3.37
CA ASP A 203 -9.96 13.18 4.29
C ASP A 203 -9.92 14.57 3.67
N LEU A 204 -11.07 15.05 3.21
CA LEU A 204 -11.19 16.37 2.58
C LEU A 204 -11.06 17.54 3.57
N SER A 205 -11.09 17.29 4.89
CA SER A 205 -10.80 18.33 5.88
C SER A 205 -9.31 18.72 5.89
N LEU A 206 -8.46 17.80 5.41
CA LEU A 206 -7.03 18.05 5.20
C LEU A 206 -6.81 18.66 3.81
N GLN A 207 -7.18 19.91 3.63
CA GLN A 207 -7.22 20.60 2.33
C GLN A 207 -5.99 20.36 1.45
N PHE A 208 -4.78 20.37 2.02
CA PHE A 208 -3.53 20.22 1.28
C PHE A 208 -3.01 18.77 1.22
N TYR A 209 -3.57 17.88 2.05
CA TYR A 209 -3.16 16.47 2.15
C TYR A 209 -4.36 15.50 2.12
N PRO A 210 -5.33 15.66 1.22
CA PRO A 210 -6.59 14.91 1.27
C PRO A 210 -6.43 13.41 1.03
N GLN A 211 -5.34 12.97 0.41
CA GLN A 211 -4.99 11.56 0.20
C GLN A 211 -3.94 11.07 1.19
N LEU A 212 -3.81 11.73 2.33
CA LEU A 212 -2.97 11.30 3.46
C LEU A 212 -1.51 11.00 3.05
N ASP A 213 -1.10 9.74 3.21
CA ASP A 213 0.25 9.25 2.91
C ASP A 213 0.65 9.47 1.44
N GLU A 214 -0.29 9.36 0.51
CA GLU A 214 -0.06 9.64 -0.92
C GLU A 214 0.24 11.12 -1.14
N SER A 215 -0.53 12.03 -0.53
CA SER A 215 -0.28 13.47 -0.65
C SER A 215 1.05 13.88 -0.03
N THR A 216 1.43 13.29 1.10
CA THR A 216 2.71 13.59 1.75
C THR A 216 3.91 13.05 0.96
N GLN A 217 3.80 11.85 0.34
CA GLN A 217 4.81 11.33 -0.57
C GLN A 217 5.01 12.27 -1.77
N ASN A 218 3.93 12.70 -2.39
CA ASN A 218 3.96 13.62 -3.53
C ASN A 218 4.57 14.98 -3.16
N ALA A 219 4.27 15.51 -1.98
CA ALA A 219 4.89 16.73 -1.47
C ALA A 219 6.42 16.60 -1.32
N CYS A 220 6.88 15.49 -0.75
CA CYS A 220 8.32 15.23 -0.61
C CYS A 220 8.99 15.02 -1.98
N LEU A 221 8.37 14.32 -2.92
CA LEU A 221 8.88 14.18 -4.29
C LEU A 221 8.97 15.53 -5.00
N ALA A 222 7.99 16.41 -4.80
CA ALA A 222 7.96 17.72 -5.41
C ALA A 222 9.04 18.65 -4.86
N PHE A 223 9.26 18.68 -3.55
CA PHE A 223 10.03 19.78 -2.93
C PHE A 223 11.28 19.34 -2.14
N TRP A 224 11.45 18.05 -1.79
CA TRP A 224 12.66 17.61 -1.14
C TRP A 224 13.83 17.57 -2.15
N PRO A 225 14.96 18.32 -1.95
CA PRO A 225 16.03 18.38 -2.93
C PRO A 225 16.71 17.03 -3.21
N GLY A 226 16.76 16.13 -2.20
CA GLY A 226 17.31 14.77 -2.31
C GLY A 226 16.27 13.71 -2.70
N ALA A 227 15.06 14.10 -3.15
CA ALA A 227 14.04 13.13 -3.54
C ALA A 227 14.47 12.34 -4.80
N PRO A 228 14.17 11.04 -4.86
CA PRO A 228 14.36 10.22 -6.04
C PRO A 228 13.53 10.70 -7.23
N ARG A 229 14.02 10.41 -8.45
CA ARG A 229 13.31 10.74 -9.68
C ARG A 229 12.16 9.73 -9.90
N PRO A 230 10.91 10.19 -10.03
CA PRO A 230 9.76 9.31 -10.24
C PRO A 230 9.83 8.55 -11.58
N GLN A 231 9.54 7.24 -11.52
CA GLN A 231 9.36 6.35 -12.67
C GLN A 231 8.05 5.59 -12.53
N ASP A 232 7.28 5.54 -13.62
CA ASP A 232 5.98 4.90 -13.62
C ASP A 232 6.09 3.38 -13.65
N THR A 233 5.60 2.73 -12.60
CA THR A 233 5.44 1.26 -12.55
C THR A 233 4.25 0.76 -13.36
N PHE A 234 3.57 1.62 -14.11
CA PHE A 234 2.43 1.24 -14.94
C PHE A 234 2.77 0.11 -15.92
N LYS A 235 4.05 -0.07 -16.26
CA LYS A 235 4.54 -1.21 -17.05
C LYS A 235 4.19 -2.56 -16.39
N MET A 236 4.20 -2.67 -15.06
CA MET A 236 3.77 -3.88 -14.34
C MET A 236 2.27 -4.16 -14.48
N ASN A 237 1.48 -3.14 -14.82
CA ASN A 237 0.03 -3.21 -14.90
C ASN A 237 -0.50 -3.01 -16.33
N LYS A 238 0.35 -2.67 -17.32
CA LYS A 238 -0.06 -2.48 -18.72
C LYS A 238 -0.41 -3.78 -19.40
N ASP A 239 0.29 -4.86 -19.05
CA ASP A 239 -0.07 -6.16 -19.56
C ASP A 239 -1.37 -6.66 -18.95
N ARG A 240 -2.11 -7.41 -19.72
CA ARG A 240 -3.37 -8.03 -19.30
C ARG A 240 -3.24 -8.90 -18.04
N SER A 241 -2.02 -9.27 -17.68
CA SER A 241 -1.67 -10.03 -16.48
C SER A 241 -1.81 -9.26 -15.17
N ARG A 242 -1.65 -7.93 -15.17
CA ARG A 242 -1.68 -7.09 -13.95
C ARG A 242 -0.89 -7.73 -12.80
N LEU A 243 0.43 -7.79 -12.96
CA LEU A 243 1.33 -8.50 -12.04
C LEU A 243 1.25 -8.05 -10.56
N PHE A 244 0.80 -6.82 -10.30
CA PHE A 244 0.50 -6.30 -8.96
C PHE A 244 -0.89 -5.65 -8.94
N VAL A 245 -1.75 -6.07 -8.02
CA VAL A 245 -3.13 -5.59 -7.89
C VAL A 245 -3.36 -5.06 -6.50
N HIS A 246 -3.90 -3.84 -6.39
CA HIS A 246 -4.26 -3.19 -5.13
C HIS A 246 -5.77 -2.97 -5.03
N PHE A 247 -6.36 -3.26 -3.86
CA PHE A 247 -7.81 -3.25 -3.61
C PHE A 247 -8.21 -2.11 -2.67
N ILE A 248 -8.31 -0.89 -3.21
CA ILE A 248 -8.64 0.32 -2.44
C ILE A 248 -10.02 0.23 -1.78
N ALA A 249 -11.01 -0.39 -2.45
CA ALA A 249 -12.40 -0.39 -2.00
C ALA A 249 -12.66 -1.35 -0.84
N GLN A 250 -13.73 -1.08 -0.08
CA GLN A 250 -14.32 -2.00 0.89
C GLN A 250 -15.54 -2.71 0.25
N PRO A 251 -15.81 -3.97 0.61
CA PRO A 251 -15.03 -4.83 1.50
C PRO A 251 -13.71 -5.30 0.85
N LYS A 252 -12.72 -5.66 1.69
CA LYS A 252 -11.49 -6.32 1.22
C LYS A 252 -11.79 -7.77 0.81
N PRO A 253 -11.00 -8.39 -0.10
CA PRO A 253 -11.30 -9.75 -0.62
C PRO A 253 -11.51 -10.82 0.45
N TRP A 254 -10.83 -10.75 1.58
CA TRP A 254 -11.02 -11.68 2.71
C TRP A 254 -12.23 -11.35 3.59
N GLN A 255 -12.92 -10.24 3.34
CA GLN A 255 -14.15 -9.81 4.02
C GLN A 255 -15.37 -9.89 3.10
N GLY A 256 -15.15 -9.88 1.79
CA GLY A 256 -16.17 -9.86 0.75
C GLY A 256 -15.63 -9.32 -0.57
N TRP A 257 -16.51 -9.08 -1.53
CA TRP A 257 -16.12 -8.72 -2.88
C TRP A 257 -16.82 -7.46 -3.39
N THR A 258 -16.08 -6.64 -4.12
CA THR A 258 -16.60 -5.61 -5.01
C THR A 258 -16.63 -6.15 -6.44
N ARG A 259 -17.36 -5.50 -7.37
CA ARG A 259 -17.30 -5.87 -8.79
C ARG A 259 -15.88 -5.87 -9.34
N ARG A 260 -15.06 -4.92 -8.88
CA ARG A 260 -13.68 -4.78 -9.33
C ARG A 260 -12.77 -5.88 -8.79
N SER A 261 -12.85 -6.16 -7.49
CA SER A 261 -12.00 -7.17 -6.84
C SER A 261 -12.40 -8.60 -7.21
N PHE A 262 -13.67 -8.87 -7.49
CA PHE A 262 -14.16 -10.20 -7.84
C PHE A 262 -13.56 -10.78 -9.14
N ARG A 263 -12.98 -9.93 -9.98
CA ARG A 263 -12.23 -10.38 -11.18
C ARG A 263 -11.04 -11.25 -10.83
N PHE A 264 -10.53 -11.13 -9.61
CA PHE A 264 -9.37 -11.87 -9.08
C PHE A 264 -9.79 -12.97 -8.09
N PHE A 265 -11.07 -13.39 -8.13
CA PHE A 265 -11.57 -14.41 -7.21
C PHE A 265 -10.79 -15.72 -7.32
N ASP A 266 -10.57 -16.18 -8.55
CA ASP A 266 -9.91 -17.46 -8.80
C ASP A 266 -8.43 -17.42 -8.40
N GLU A 267 -7.75 -16.31 -8.64
CA GLU A 267 -6.36 -16.09 -8.21
C GLU A 267 -6.23 -16.13 -6.69
N TYR A 268 -7.15 -15.48 -5.96
CA TYR A 268 -7.15 -15.53 -4.50
C TYR A 268 -7.40 -16.93 -3.95
N VAL A 269 -8.38 -17.64 -4.52
CA VAL A 269 -8.64 -19.04 -4.16
C VAL A 269 -7.41 -19.89 -4.44
N ALA A 270 -6.80 -19.73 -5.61
CA ALA A 270 -5.58 -20.48 -5.98
C ALA A 270 -4.39 -20.22 -5.04
N VAL A 271 -4.30 -19.05 -4.41
CA VAL A 271 -3.27 -18.77 -3.39
C VAL A 271 -3.59 -19.49 -2.08
N VAL A 272 -4.86 -19.49 -1.65
CA VAL A 272 -5.27 -20.22 -0.45
C VAL A 272 -5.07 -21.72 -0.63
N ASP A 273 -5.48 -22.27 -1.77
CA ASP A 273 -5.32 -23.71 -2.09
C ASP A 273 -3.83 -24.08 -2.18
N TRP A 274 -3.00 -23.20 -2.79
CA TRP A 274 -1.55 -23.38 -2.82
C TRP A 274 -0.96 -23.42 -1.40
N ALA A 275 -1.30 -22.47 -0.56
CA ALA A 275 -0.79 -22.43 0.82
C ALA A 275 -1.16 -23.71 1.59
N GLN A 276 -2.39 -24.20 1.43
CA GLN A 276 -2.83 -25.46 2.03
C GLN A 276 -2.08 -26.67 1.46
N SER A 277 -1.83 -26.72 0.14
CA SER A 277 -1.05 -27.79 -0.49
C SER A 277 0.40 -27.85 -0.05
N GLN A 278 0.96 -26.71 0.38
CA GLN A 278 2.30 -26.63 0.99
C GLN A 278 2.31 -26.96 2.49
N GLY A 279 1.16 -27.30 3.08
CA GLY A 279 1.04 -27.55 4.52
C GLY A 279 1.21 -26.30 5.40
N LEU A 280 1.05 -25.12 4.85
CA LEU A 280 1.22 -23.85 5.58
C LEU A 280 0.04 -23.62 6.53
N GLU A 281 0.33 -23.14 7.72
CA GLU A 281 -0.71 -22.69 8.66
C GLU A 281 -1.37 -21.42 8.14
N LEU A 282 -2.71 -21.40 8.15
CA LEU A 282 -3.49 -20.24 7.73
C LEU A 282 -3.77 -19.29 8.92
N PRO A 283 -4.06 -18.00 8.68
CA PRO A 283 -4.42 -17.02 9.72
C PRO A 283 -5.62 -17.43 10.58
N GLY A 284 -6.39 -18.40 10.13
CA GLY A 284 -7.58 -18.92 10.77
C GLY A 284 -8.44 -19.71 9.76
N PRO A 285 -9.68 -20.04 10.09
CA PRO A 285 -10.58 -20.70 9.16
C PRO A 285 -10.72 -19.90 7.85
N VAL A 286 -10.63 -20.58 6.69
CA VAL A 286 -10.76 -19.92 5.39
C VAL A 286 -12.09 -19.15 5.33
N PRO A 287 -12.06 -17.83 5.12
CA PRO A 287 -13.25 -17.01 4.98
C PRO A 287 -14.19 -17.56 3.91
N SER A 288 -15.50 -17.52 4.17
CA SER A 288 -16.48 -18.05 3.22
C SER A 288 -16.39 -17.40 1.84
N CYS A 289 -15.95 -16.14 1.78
CA CYS A 289 -15.73 -15.39 0.54
C CYS A 289 -14.50 -15.84 -0.25
N LEU A 290 -13.58 -16.63 0.34
CA LEU A 290 -12.40 -17.20 -0.31
C LEU A 290 -12.52 -18.70 -0.61
N LYS A 291 -13.71 -19.29 -0.46
CA LYS A 291 -13.94 -20.71 -0.78
C LYS A 291 -14.42 -20.88 -2.23
N ALA A 292 -13.74 -21.69 -3.04
CA ALA A 292 -14.09 -21.95 -4.45
C ALA A 292 -15.58 -22.26 -4.65
N ARG A 293 -16.15 -23.15 -3.82
CA ARG A 293 -17.56 -23.57 -3.86
C ARG A 293 -18.56 -22.41 -3.69
N ASN A 294 -18.13 -21.28 -3.13
CA ASN A 294 -18.98 -20.12 -2.88
C ASN A 294 -18.94 -19.08 -4.01
N LYS A 295 -18.22 -19.30 -5.11
CA LYS A 295 -18.04 -18.33 -6.20
C LYS A 295 -19.35 -17.75 -6.71
N ALA A 296 -20.32 -18.61 -7.07
CA ALA A 296 -21.62 -18.18 -7.56
C ALA A 296 -22.38 -17.33 -6.53
N ARG A 297 -22.41 -17.79 -5.27
CA ARG A 297 -23.01 -17.07 -4.15
C ARG A 297 -22.38 -15.70 -3.95
N MET A 298 -21.04 -15.61 -3.97
CA MET A 298 -20.31 -14.34 -3.81
C MET A 298 -20.65 -13.37 -4.95
N ARG A 299 -20.72 -13.88 -6.20
CA ARG A 299 -21.12 -13.07 -7.36
C ARG A 299 -22.51 -12.45 -7.19
N MET A 300 -23.48 -13.20 -6.69
CA MET A 300 -24.82 -12.70 -6.41
C MET A 300 -24.87 -11.68 -5.28
N LEU A 301 -23.97 -11.82 -4.28
CA LEU A 301 -23.94 -10.92 -3.12
C LEU A 301 -23.19 -9.61 -3.37
N ILE A 302 -22.42 -9.46 -4.47
CA ILE A 302 -21.65 -8.24 -4.77
C ILE A 302 -22.48 -6.96 -4.68
N PRO A 303 -23.70 -6.86 -5.27
CA PRO A 303 -24.50 -5.64 -5.17
C PRO A 303 -24.79 -5.25 -3.71
N TRP A 304 -25.04 -6.23 -2.86
CA TRP A 304 -25.33 -6.03 -1.43
C TRP A 304 -24.08 -5.68 -0.63
N MET A 305 -22.93 -6.30 -0.94
CA MET A 305 -21.64 -6.04 -0.28
C MET A 305 -21.11 -4.63 -0.60
N THR A 306 -21.49 -4.07 -1.75
CA THR A 306 -21.08 -2.71 -2.17
C THR A 306 -22.08 -1.63 -1.74
N LEU A 307 -23.24 -2.01 -1.18
CA LEU A 307 -24.12 -1.05 -0.55
C LEU A 307 -23.40 -0.34 0.61
N ASN A 308 -23.69 0.96 0.72
CA ASN A 308 -23.07 1.87 1.67
C ASN A 308 -22.72 1.19 3.00
N PRO A 309 -21.44 1.22 3.45
CA PRO A 309 -20.99 0.58 4.69
C PRO A 309 -21.81 0.95 5.93
N LYS A 310 -22.45 2.13 5.94
CA LYS A 310 -23.37 2.56 7.00
C LYS A 310 -24.64 1.71 7.03
N ILE A 311 -25.18 1.35 5.86
CA ILE A 311 -26.37 0.50 5.74
C ILE A 311 -26.01 -0.93 6.18
N VAL A 312 -24.88 -1.45 5.73
CA VAL A 312 -24.40 -2.79 6.11
C VAL A 312 -24.17 -2.90 7.63
N ARG A 313 -23.54 -1.87 8.25
CA ARG A 313 -23.39 -1.82 9.73
C ARG A 313 -24.73 -1.75 10.44
N ARG A 314 -25.70 -0.99 9.92
CA ARG A 314 -27.04 -0.87 10.51
C ARG A 314 -27.79 -2.19 10.41
N LEU A 315 -27.72 -2.87 9.27
CA LEU A 315 -28.31 -4.19 9.08
C LEU A 315 -27.67 -5.25 10.00
N ARG A 316 -26.34 -5.26 10.13
CA ARG A 316 -25.64 -6.17 11.07
C ARG A 316 -26.06 -5.94 12.52
N ARG A 317 -26.30 -4.69 12.95
CA ARG A 317 -26.81 -4.38 14.30
C ARG A 317 -28.27 -4.83 14.50
N LEU A 318 -29.09 -4.77 13.45
CA LEU A 318 -30.50 -5.17 13.51
C LEU A 318 -30.71 -6.69 13.48
N PHE A 319 -29.83 -7.41 12.79
CA PHE A 319 -29.94 -8.86 12.61
C PHE A 319 -28.96 -9.67 13.48
N GLY A 320 -28.30 -9.02 14.46
CA GLY A 320 -27.64 -9.67 15.60
C GLY A 320 -26.59 -10.71 15.24
N LYS A 321 -25.66 -10.36 14.33
CA LYS A 321 -24.42 -11.17 14.22
C LYS A 321 -23.31 -10.37 13.56
#